data_cedfbcfc53cdd674827a0cb0adcef319
#
_entry.id   cedfbcfc53cdd674827a0cb0adcef319
#
_cell.length_a   1.000
_cell.length_b   1.000
_cell.length_c   1.000
_cell.angle_alpha   90.00
_cell.angle_beta   90.00
_cell.angle_gamma   90.00
#
_symmetry.space_group_name_H-M   'P 1'
#
loop_
_entity.id
_entity.type
_entity.pdbx_description
1 polymer ?
#
loop_
_entity_poly.entity_id
_entity_poly.type
_entity_poly.pdbx_seq_one_letter_code
_entity_poly.pdbx_strand_id
1 'polypeptide(L)'
;MIVVLISLILTHYLEGFETRLLSPFRELIYFGAESNIRNEDIIKNTYYKFYDEPQVNPVHVAQQVKSEITKIFQNKKLTKQEMENIITVADFLINYKNDFEYEGIEYSMWPYNFDYPTYELKAPWYSAMAQGLGIEVLIAAYKITDDDKYLHEARLAANALLVPIEENGVAIYLNNGDNGIWFEEYAKKTVEPPMVLNGHNFALIGIEKLLLYDETYIELYRKGIKALEYKLPCFDAKVWSRYDLVKLMANPSYQQIHINQLKYLGEKNNNEILLSYARKFTYQKYIPLGATYRLLFYRHNSIVLCFLINTVL
;
A
#
# COMPACT_ATOMS: atom_id res chain seq x y z
N MET A 1 22.91 31.51 5.70
CA MET A 1 21.45 31.62 5.51
C MET A 1 21.00 31.28 4.08
N ILE A 2 21.59 31.88 3.04
CA ILE A 2 21.24 31.59 1.62
C ILE A 2 21.51 30.14 1.26
N VAL A 3 22.66 29.57 1.59
CA VAL A 3 23.00 28.17 1.34
C VAL A 3 21.95 27.21 1.92
N VAL A 4 21.57 27.41 3.19
CA VAL A 4 20.53 26.58 3.84
C VAL A 4 19.20 26.64 3.10
N LEU A 5 18.78 27.83 2.66
CA LEU A 5 17.53 27.99 1.92
C LEU A 5 17.59 27.27 0.56
N ILE A 6 18.69 27.42 -0.16
CA ILE A 6 18.89 26.72 -1.44
C ILE A 6 18.90 25.19 -1.22
N SER A 7 19.61 24.70 -0.21
CA SER A 7 19.66 23.28 0.13
C SER A 7 18.27 22.71 0.46
N LEU A 8 17.44 23.45 1.19
CA LEU A 8 16.05 23.05 1.48
C LEU A 8 15.20 22.95 0.20
N ILE A 9 15.35 23.90 -0.70
CA ILE A 9 14.64 23.92 -2.00
C ILE A 9 15.10 22.74 -2.85
N LEU A 10 16.41 22.53 -2.98
CA LEU A 10 16.96 21.40 -3.73
C LEU A 10 16.51 20.06 -3.15
N THR A 11 16.59 19.89 -1.83
CA THR A 11 16.13 18.68 -1.16
C THR A 11 14.64 18.40 -1.44
N HIS A 12 13.80 19.45 -1.44
CA HIS A 12 12.39 19.27 -1.72
C HIS A 12 12.11 18.68 -3.11
N TYR A 13 12.83 19.16 -4.13
CA TYR A 13 12.59 18.75 -5.51
C TYR A 13 13.41 17.52 -5.94
N LEU A 14 14.60 17.33 -5.36
CA LEU A 14 15.55 16.31 -5.82
C LEU A 14 15.53 15.05 -4.95
N GLU A 15 14.99 15.06 -3.73
CA GLU A 15 15.01 13.91 -2.81
C GLU A 15 14.58 12.60 -3.49
N GLY A 16 13.52 12.61 -4.28
CA GLY A 16 13.05 11.42 -4.98
C GLY A 16 14.02 10.90 -6.04
N PHE A 17 14.78 11.78 -6.68
CA PHE A 17 15.83 11.44 -7.65
C PHE A 17 17.11 10.98 -6.93
N GLU A 18 17.56 11.74 -5.94
CA GLU A 18 18.74 11.44 -5.14
C GLU A 18 18.62 10.09 -4.44
N THR A 19 17.45 9.81 -3.85
CA THR A 19 17.18 8.52 -3.21
C THR A 19 17.27 7.36 -4.19
N ARG A 20 16.91 7.55 -5.46
CA ARG A 20 17.08 6.53 -6.51
C ARG A 20 18.55 6.36 -6.91
N LEU A 21 19.30 7.45 -7.04
CA LEU A 21 20.75 7.39 -7.32
C LEU A 21 21.52 6.70 -6.21
N LEU A 22 21.10 6.90 -4.96
CA LEU A 22 21.73 6.31 -3.78
C LEU A 22 21.25 4.88 -3.51
N SER A 23 20.26 4.37 -4.26
CA SER A 23 19.70 3.03 -4.05
C SER A 23 20.73 1.88 -4.12
N PRO A 24 21.79 1.91 -4.95
CA PRO A 24 22.86 0.90 -4.92
C PRO A 24 23.67 0.88 -3.60
N PHE A 25 23.69 2.02 -2.90
CA PHE A 25 24.40 2.18 -1.62
C PHE A 25 23.46 2.07 -0.42
N ARG A 26 22.24 1.63 -0.65
CA ARG A 26 21.16 1.61 0.35
C ARG A 26 21.53 0.77 1.58
N GLU A 27 22.23 -0.34 1.40
CA GLU A 27 22.71 -1.20 2.47
C GLU A 27 23.74 -0.51 3.37
N LEU A 28 24.55 0.39 2.81
CA LEU A 28 25.54 1.19 3.55
C LEU A 28 24.89 2.37 4.30
N ILE A 29 23.82 2.92 3.74
CA ILE A 29 23.21 4.18 4.21
C ILE A 29 22.03 3.92 5.14
N TYR A 30 21.25 2.86 4.88
CA TYR A 30 20.08 2.49 5.65
C TYR A 30 20.33 1.19 6.39
N PHE A 31 20.52 1.29 7.70
CA PHE A 31 20.53 0.14 8.58
C PHE A 31 19.15 -0.54 8.51
N GLY A 32 19.05 -1.71 7.87
CA GLY A 32 17.81 -2.47 7.70
C GLY A 32 17.13 -2.31 6.34
N ALA A 33 17.88 -1.98 5.28
CA ALA A 33 17.36 -1.98 3.92
C ALA A 33 16.94 -3.39 3.47
N GLU A 34 15.78 -3.48 2.85
CA GLU A 34 15.33 -4.66 2.14
C GLU A 34 16.26 -4.91 0.95
N SER A 35 16.89 -6.08 0.88
CA SER A 35 17.57 -6.53 -0.33
C SER A 35 16.62 -7.42 -1.11
N ASN A 36 16.23 -7.00 -2.30
CA ASN A 36 15.49 -7.86 -3.22
C ASN A 36 16.45 -8.81 -3.89
N ILE A 37 16.31 -10.11 -3.63
CA ILE A 37 17.00 -11.11 -4.44
C ILE A 37 16.26 -11.23 -5.76
N ARG A 38 16.97 -10.97 -6.84
CA ARG A 38 16.52 -11.35 -8.17
C ARG A 38 16.83 -12.83 -8.35
N ASN A 39 15.86 -13.71 -8.13
CA ASN A 39 15.87 -15.02 -8.73
C ASN A 39 15.34 -14.89 -10.17
N GLU A 40 15.75 -15.80 -11.06
CA GLU A 40 15.19 -15.90 -12.41
C GLU A 40 13.70 -16.23 -12.39
N ASP A 41 13.18 -16.72 -11.25
CA ASP A 41 11.77 -16.99 -11.02
C ASP A 41 10.97 -15.72 -10.85
N ILE A 42 9.73 -15.72 -11.35
CA ILE A 42 8.80 -14.62 -11.24
C ILE A 42 8.48 -14.28 -9.77
N ILE A 43 8.42 -15.27 -8.89
CA ILE A 43 8.16 -15.07 -7.47
C ILE A 43 9.46 -14.67 -6.77
N LYS A 44 9.49 -13.41 -6.31
CA LYS A 44 10.65 -12.83 -5.61
C LYS A 44 10.42 -12.87 -4.12
N ASN A 45 11.40 -13.39 -3.41
CA ASN A 45 11.48 -13.28 -1.96
C ASN A 45 12.22 -11.99 -1.57
N THR A 46 11.87 -11.42 -0.44
CA THR A 46 12.51 -10.23 0.10
C THR A 46 13.46 -10.62 1.23
N TYR A 47 14.70 -10.14 1.16
CA TYR A 47 15.64 -10.24 2.27
C TYR A 47 15.53 -9.00 3.14
N TYR A 48 15.33 -9.21 4.43
CA TYR A 48 15.47 -8.18 5.45
C TYR A 48 16.78 -8.41 6.20
N LYS A 49 17.49 -7.36 6.53
CA LYS A 49 18.80 -7.40 7.21
C LYS A 49 18.84 -8.28 8.46
N PHE A 50 17.69 -8.51 9.08
CA PHE A 50 17.58 -9.26 10.34
C PHE A 50 17.27 -10.75 10.15
N TYR A 51 17.19 -11.24 8.90
CA TYR A 51 16.85 -12.62 8.61
C TYR A 51 17.89 -13.23 7.67
N ASP A 52 18.36 -14.41 8.01
CA ASP A 52 19.37 -15.15 7.25
C ASP A 52 18.79 -15.76 5.95
N GLU A 53 17.45 -15.88 5.89
CA GLU A 53 16.75 -16.48 4.75
C GLU A 53 15.74 -15.50 4.11
N PRO A 54 15.46 -15.68 2.78
CA PRO A 54 14.46 -14.90 2.08
C PRO A 54 13.09 -15.04 2.71
N GLN A 55 12.40 -13.91 2.88
CA GLN A 55 11.04 -13.88 3.39
C GLN A 55 10.06 -13.57 2.27
N VAL A 56 8.87 -14.20 2.31
CA VAL A 56 7.80 -13.87 1.38
C VAL A 56 7.09 -12.60 1.86
N ASN A 57 7.04 -11.60 0.98
CA ASN A 57 6.22 -10.41 1.17
C ASN A 57 5.06 -10.44 0.17
N PRO A 58 3.81 -10.70 0.61
CA PRO A 58 2.65 -10.84 -0.28
C PRO A 58 2.40 -9.61 -1.16
N VAL A 59 2.65 -8.41 -0.65
CA VAL A 59 2.56 -7.16 -1.44
C VAL A 59 3.58 -7.17 -2.57
N HIS A 60 4.83 -7.52 -2.31
CA HIS A 60 5.86 -7.58 -3.34
C HIS A 60 5.56 -8.67 -4.38
N VAL A 61 5.02 -9.81 -3.96
CA VAL A 61 4.57 -10.88 -4.87
C VAL A 61 3.50 -10.34 -5.82
N ALA A 62 2.44 -9.75 -5.29
CA ALA A 62 1.35 -9.21 -6.12
C ALA A 62 1.82 -8.07 -7.04
N GLN A 63 2.76 -7.24 -6.59
CA GLN A 63 3.29 -6.12 -7.38
C GLN A 63 4.16 -6.54 -8.57
N GLN A 64 4.63 -7.77 -8.63
CA GLN A 64 5.45 -8.26 -9.76
C GLN A 64 4.70 -8.23 -11.09
N VAL A 65 3.38 -8.36 -11.04
CA VAL A 65 2.51 -8.34 -12.23
C VAL A 65 1.61 -7.10 -12.30
N LYS A 66 1.97 -6.02 -11.58
CA LYS A 66 1.15 -4.79 -11.51
C LYS A 66 0.99 -4.09 -12.86
N SER A 67 2.03 -4.11 -13.70
CA SER A 67 1.98 -3.51 -15.04
C SER A 67 1.01 -4.25 -15.95
N GLU A 68 1.02 -5.58 -15.89
CA GLU A 68 0.16 -6.48 -16.64
C GLU A 68 -1.30 -6.35 -16.20
N ILE A 69 -1.54 -6.32 -14.89
CA ILE A 69 -2.87 -6.06 -14.31
C ILE A 69 -3.41 -4.72 -14.81
N THR A 70 -2.58 -3.68 -14.82
CA THR A 70 -2.97 -2.37 -15.33
C THR A 70 -3.40 -2.44 -16.80
N LYS A 71 -2.69 -3.20 -17.66
CA LYS A 71 -3.07 -3.42 -19.05
C LYS A 71 -4.43 -4.10 -19.19
N ILE A 72 -4.70 -5.13 -18.36
CA ILE A 72 -5.97 -5.87 -18.36
C ILE A 72 -7.15 -4.92 -18.10
N PHE A 73 -7.07 -4.12 -17.03
CA PHE A 73 -8.16 -3.20 -16.67
C PHE A 73 -8.25 -1.97 -17.56
N GLN A 74 -7.24 -1.71 -18.41
CA GLN A 74 -7.29 -0.74 -19.50
C GLN A 74 -7.71 -1.36 -20.84
N ASN A 75 -8.11 -2.64 -20.87
CA ASN A 75 -8.45 -3.41 -22.07
C ASN A 75 -7.32 -3.42 -23.14
N LYS A 76 -6.08 -3.39 -22.70
CA LYS A 76 -4.89 -3.52 -23.55
C LYS A 76 -4.54 -5.00 -23.75
N LYS A 77 -3.98 -5.32 -24.92
CA LYS A 77 -3.53 -6.69 -25.21
C LYS A 77 -2.34 -7.06 -24.33
N LEU A 78 -2.35 -8.30 -23.86
CA LEU A 78 -1.22 -8.96 -23.18
C LEU A 78 -0.56 -9.96 -24.13
N THR A 79 0.74 -10.15 -23.96
CA THR A 79 1.47 -11.29 -24.53
C THR A 79 1.12 -12.55 -23.75
N LYS A 80 1.41 -13.71 -24.35
CA LYS A 80 1.23 -15.01 -23.68
C LYS A 80 2.03 -15.07 -22.37
N GLN A 81 3.26 -14.61 -22.37
CA GLN A 81 4.11 -14.58 -21.17
C GLN A 81 3.54 -13.69 -20.06
N GLU A 82 2.99 -12.54 -20.39
CA GLU A 82 2.34 -11.65 -19.40
C GLU A 82 1.11 -12.29 -18.77
N MET A 83 0.32 -13.04 -19.55
CA MET A 83 -0.81 -13.82 -19.02
C MET A 83 -0.34 -14.95 -18.10
N GLU A 84 0.67 -15.71 -18.52
CA GLU A 84 1.29 -16.78 -17.73
C GLU A 84 1.87 -16.25 -16.41
N ASN A 85 2.49 -15.07 -16.42
CA ASN A 85 3.01 -14.44 -15.23
C ASN A 85 1.90 -14.12 -14.21
N ILE A 86 0.76 -13.58 -14.65
CA ILE A 86 -0.38 -13.29 -13.77
C ILE A 86 -0.92 -14.60 -13.15
N ILE A 87 -1.10 -15.63 -13.97
CA ILE A 87 -1.61 -16.93 -13.51
C ILE A 87 -0.64 -17.54 -12.49
N THR A 88 0.66 -17.49 -12.75
CA THR A 88 1.69 -18.00 -11.82
C THR A 88 1.64 -17.31 -10.48
N VAL A 89 1.50 -15.98 -10.46
CA VAL A 89 1.39 -15.22 -9.22
C VAL A 89 0.06 -15.50 -8.50
N ALA A 90 -1.04 -15.64 -9.24
CA ALA A 90 -2.34 -16.00 -8.67
C ALA A 90 -2.32 -17.38 -8.02
N ASP A 91 -1.79 -18.39 -8.70
CA ASP A 91 -1.65 -19.75 -8.17
C ASP A 91 -0.72 -19.80 -6.96
N PHE A 92 0.36 -19.01 -6.96
CA PHE A 92 1.22 -18.88 -5.77
C PHE A 92 0.43 -18.30 -4.58
N LEU A 93 -0.34 -17.24 -4.78
CA LEU A 93 -1.14 -16.63 -3.71
C LEU A 93 -2.19 -17.62 -3.16
N ILE A 94 -2.85 -18.40 -4.01
CA ILE A 94 -3.80 -19.43 -3.59
C ILE A 94 -3.12 -20.47 -2.69
N ASN A 95 -1.90 -20.88 -3.03
CA ASN A 95 -1.16 -21.90 -2.25
C ASN A 95 -0.49 -21.33 -0.98
N TYR A 96 -0.29 -20.03 -0.90
CA TYR A 96 0.44 -19.38 0.22
C TYR A 96 -0.48 -18.81 1.31
N LYS A 97 -1.80 -18.76 1.09
CA LYS A 97 -2.77 -18.22 2.03
C LYS A 97 -2.97 -19.10 3.28
N ASN A 98 -3.48 -18.49 4.34
CA ASN A 98 -4.10 -19.15 5.47
C ASN A 98 -5.62 -18.93 5.43
N ASP A 99 -6.38 -19.99 5.68
CA ASP A 99 -7.84 -19.96 5.74
C ASP A 99 -8.35 -19.84 7.18
N PHE A 100 -9.43 -19.11 7.36
CA PHE A 100 -10.04 -18.81 8.65
C PHE A 100 -11.56 -18.80 8.53
N GLU A 101 -12.22 -18.81 9.70
CA GLU A 101 -13.66 -18.61 9.84
C GLU A 101 -13.94 -17.67 11.02
N TYR A 102 -14.89 -16.76 10.85
CA TYR A 102 -15.39 -15.90 11.89
C TYR A 102 -16.91 -15.71 11.72
N GLU A 103 -17.71 -16.10 12.72
CA GLU A 103 -19.19 -15.99 12.71
C GLU A 103 -19.85 -16.56 11.43
N GLY A 104 -19.33 -17.67 10.91
CA GLY A 104 -19.82 -18.32 9.68
C GLY A 104 -19.32 -17.66 8.38
N ILE A 105 -18.43 -16.68 8.48
CA ILE A 105 -17.76 -16.06 7.31
C ILE A 105 -16.42 -16.76 7.10
N GLU A 106 -16.30 -17.53 6.02
CA GLU A 106 -15.02 -18.06 5.57
C GLU A 106 -14.20 -16.93 4.92
N TYR A 107 -12.92 -16.81 5.27
CA TYR A 107 -12.00 -15.83 4.71
C TYR A 107 -10.58 -16.34 4.64
N SER A 108 -9.75 -15.75 3.79
CA SER A 108 -8.34 -16.09 3.66
C SER A 108 -7.46 -14.85 3.68
N MET A 109 -6.23 -15.03 4.21
CA MET A 109 -5.24 -13.97 4.26
C MET A 109 -3.84 -14.49 3.97
N TRP A 110 -2.99 -13.62 3.44
CA TRP A 110 -1.59 -13.92 3.16
C TRP A 110 -0.71 -13.55 4.36
N PRO A 111 -0.03 -14.53 5.00
CA PRO A 111 0.79 -14.28 6.16
C PRO A 111 2.11 -13.60 5.82
N TYR A 112 2.53 -12.70 6.71
CA TYR A 112 3.90 -12.23 6.82
C TYR A 112 4.58 -13.01 7.94
N ASN A 113 5.44 -13.98 7.59
CA ASN A 113 6.06 -14.90 8.54
C ASN A 113 7.38 -14.34 9.11
N PHE A 114 7.46 -13.02 9.29
CA PHE A 114 8.59 -12.33 9.87
C PHE A 114 8.13 -11.14 10.74
N ASP A 115 8.94 -10.80 11.72
CA ASP A 115 8.67 -9.65 12.58
C ASP A 115 8.86 -8.33 11.83
N TYR A 116 8.04 -7.33 12.12
CA TYR A 116 8.19 -5.99 11.54
C TYR A 116 8.37 -4.93 12.64
N PRO A 117 9.64 -4.59 12.99
CA PRO A 117 9.94 -3.75 14.15
C PRO A 117 9.35 -2.34 14.09
N THR A 118 9.13 -1.78 12.87
CA THR A 118 8.60 -0.42 12.70
C THR A 118 7.28 -0.22 13.44
N TYR A 119 6.41 -1.22 13.43
CA TYR A 119 5.11 -1.20 14.12
C TYR A 119 5.02 -2.30 15.18
N GLU A 120 6.17 -2.86 15.61
CA GLU A 120 6.25 -3.92 16.63
C GLU A 120 5.38 -5.15 16.32
N LEU A 121 5.25 -5.48 15.02
CA LEU A 121 4.49 -6.64 14.59
C LEU A 121 5.30 -7.92 14.83
N LYS A 122 4.63 -8.95 15.34
CA LYS A 122 5.16 -10.31 15.46
C LYS A 122 4.56 -11.21 14.40
N ALA A 123 5.38 -12.10 13.86
CA ALA A 123 4.94 -13.10 12.92
C ALA A 123 3.98 -14.13 13.56
N PRO A 124 2.96 -14.63 12.84
CA PRO A 124 2.48 -14.09 11.57
C PRO A 124 1.61 -12.84 11.76
N TRP A 125 1.67 -11.90 10.83
CA TRP A 125 0.77 -10.76 10.76
C TRP A 125 0.19 -10.62 9.35
N TYR A 126 -0.86 -9.80 9.19
CA TYR A 126 -1.64 -9.66 7.96
C TYR A 126 -1.83 -8.21 7.55
N SER A 127 -2.21 -7.99 6.28
CA SER A 127 -2.26 -6.67 5.69
C SER A 127 -3.44 -6.48 4.75
N ALA A 128 -4.27 -5.47 4.99
CA ALA A 128 -5.32 -5.10 4.06
C ALA A 128 -4.76 -4.66 2.68
N MET A 129 -3.55 -4.10 2.62
CA MET A 129 -2.88 -3.80 1.36
C MET A 129 -2.60 -5.08 0.57
N ALA A 130 -2.14 -6.14 1.24
CA ALA A 130 -1.93 -7.43 0.60
C ALA A 130 -3.26 -8.01 0.09
N GLN A 131 -4.35 -7.91 0.88
CA GLN A 131 -5.68 -8.35 0.45
C GLN A 131 -6.11 -7.62 -0.83
N GLY A 132 -6.03 -6.29 -0.86
CA GLY A 132 -6.42 -5.51 -2.03
C GLY A 132 -5.62 -5.85 -3.29
N LEU A 133 -4.30 -5.93 -3.18
CA LEU A 133 -3.43 -6.28 -4.31
C LEU A 133 -3.62 -7.73 -4.76
N GLY A 134 -3.80 -8.67 -3.80
CA GLY A 134 -4.09 -10.07 -4.11
C GLY A 134 -5.42 -10.23 -4.83
N ILE A 135 -6.47 -9.53 -4.40
CA ILE A 135 -7.76 -9.49 -5.10
C ILE A 135 -7.58 -9.00 -6.54
N GLU A 136 -6.80 -7.93 -6.80
CA GLU A 136 -6.54 -7.46 -8.16
C GLU A 136 -5.87 -8.55 -9.02
N VAL A 137 -4.92 -9.32 -8.47
CA VAL A 137 -4.25 -10.44 -9.16
C VAL A 137 -5.25 -11.55 -9.49
N LEU A 138 -6.04 -11.97 -8.51
CA LEU A 138 -7.02 -13.06 -8.66
C LEU A 138 -8.11 -12.68 -9.67
N ILE A 139 -8.64 -11.48 -9.64
CA ILE A 139 -9.61 -10.99 -10.62
C ILE A 139 -9.00 -10.88 -12.02
N ALA A 140 -7.73 -10.49 -12.13
CA ALA A 140 -7.02 -10.49 -13.41
C ALA A 140 -6.85 -11.92 -13.96
N ALA A 141 -6.51 -12.89 -13.12
CA ALA A 141 -6.41 -14.30 -13.50
C ALA A 141 -7.79 -14.86 -13.92
N TYR A 142 -8.86 -14.55 -13.17
CA TYR A 142 -10.24 -14.90 -13.55
C TYR A 142 -10.59 -14.33 -14.95
N LYS A 143 -10.30 -13.07 -15.19
CA LYS A 143 -10.57 -12.40 -16.48
C LYS A 143 -9.80 -13.04 -17.65
N ILE A 144 -8.64 -13.65 -17.41
CA ILE A 144 -7.84 -14.35 -18.43
C ILE A 144 -8.36 -15.76 -18.70
N THR A 145 -8.73 -16.49 -17.63
CA THR A 145 -8.93 -17.95 -17.69
C THR A 145 -10.38 -18.37 -17.65
N ASP A 146 -11.27 -17.51 -17.16
CA ASP A 146 -12.69 -17.84 -16.85
C ASP A 146 -12.81 -19.02 -15.84
N ASP A 147 -11.78 -19.24 -15.01
CA ASP A 147 -11.76 -20.29 -13.98
C ASP A 147 -12.27 -19.73 -12.65
N ASP A 148 -13.45 -20.20 -12.23
CA ASP A 148 -14.15 -19.77 -11.02
C ASP A 148 -13.33 -19.87 -9.73
N LYS A 149 -12.28 -20.70 -9.71
CA LYS A 149 -11.40 -20.80 -8.54
C LYS A 149 -10.81 -19.43 -8.15
N TYR A 150 -10.41 -18.61 -9.14
CA TYR A 150 -9.82 -17.30 -8.87
C TYR A 150 -10.85 -16.29 -8.31
N LEU A 151 -12.08 -16.33 -8.83
CA LEU A 151 -13.15 -15.49 -8.30
C LEU A 151 -13.55 -15.90 -6.88
N HIS A 152 -13.62 -17.22 -6.63
CA HIS A 152 -13.86 -17.75 -5.28
C HIS A 152 -12.79 -17.28 -4.29
N GLU A 153 -11.51 -17.41 -4.64
CA GLU A 153 -10.40 -16.97 -3.78
C GLU A 153 -10.36 -15.45 -3.59
N ALA A 154 -10.75 -14.67 -4.60
CA ALA A 154 -10.89 -13.24 -4.45
C ALA A 154 -11.99 -12.84 -3.44
N ARG A 155 -13.10 -13.61 -3.39
CA ARG A 155 -14.16 -13.45 -2.37
C ARG A 155 -13.65 -13.77 -0.98
N LEU A 156 -12.95 -14.89 -0.80
CA LEU A 156 -12.36 -15.24 0.50
C LEU A 156 -11.37 -14.16 0.98
N ALA A 157 -10.55 -13.62 0.07
CA ALA A 157 -9.66 -12.52 0.40
C ALA A 157 -10.41 -11.22 0.77
N ALA A 158 -11.53 -10.92 0.09
CA ALA A 158 -12.35 -9.76 0.39
C ALA A 158 -13.10 -9.90 1.71
N ASN A 159 -13.51 -11.12 2.08
CA ASN A 159 -14.17 -11.40 3.36
C ASN A 159 -13.28 -11.03 4.56
N ALA A 160 -11.94 -11.12 4.45
CA ALA A 160 -11.03 -10.67 5.51
C ALA A 160 -11.20 -9.18 5.85
N LEU A 161 -11.67 -8.37 4.89
CA LEU A 161 -11.94 -6.93 5.07
C LEU A 161 -13.25 -6.66 5.82
N LEU A 162 -14.04 -7.70 6.11
CA LEU A 162 -15.23 -7.65 6.99
C LEU A 162 -14.88 -8.00 8.44
N VAL A 163 -13.77 -8.71 8.65
CA VAL A 163 -13.43 -9.27 9.96
C VAL A 163 -12.62 -8.26 10.77
N PRO A 164 -13.03 -7.95 12.03
CA PRO A 164 -12.31 -7.02 12.89
C PRO A 164 -10.88 -7.47 13.17
N ILE A 165 -9.98 -6.51 13.39
CA ILE A 165 -8.59 -6.79 13.81
C ILE A 165 -8.55 -7.62 15.11
N GLU A 166 -9.47 -7.35 16.03
CA GLU A 166 -9.61 -8.06 17.29
C GLU A 166 -9.88 -9.57 17.08
N GLU A 167 -10.45 -9.92 15.93
CA GLU A 167 -10.83 -11.29 15.54
C GLU A 167 -9.94 -11.85 14.41
N ASN A 168 -8.70 -11.38 14.35
CA ASN A 168 -7.68 -11.75 13.38
C ASN A 168 -8.00 -11.35 11.92
N GLY A 169 -8.89 -10.37 11.70
CA GLY A 169 -9.08 -9.75 10.40
C GLY A 169 -8.21 -8.51 10.19
N VAL A 170 -8.61 -7.66 9.26
CA VAL A 170 -7.91 -6.41 8.95
C VAL A 170 -8.83 -5.17 8.95
N ALA A 171 -10.05 -5.31 9.48
CA ALA A 171 -11.05 -4.26 9.54
C ALA A 171 -11.02 -3.49 10.87
N ILE A 172 -11.15 -2.17 10.81
CA ILE A 172 -11.40 -1.29 11.96
C ILE A 172 -12.73 -0.59 11.73
N TYR A 173 -13.73 -0.90 12.56
CA TYR A 173 -15.04 -0.27 12.52
C TYR A 173 -15.00 1.09 13.21
N LEU A 174 -14.93 2.17 12.43
CA LEU A 174 -14.82 3.52 12.97
C LEU A 174 -16.14 3.96 13.61
N ASN A 175 -16.10 4.31 14.90
CA ASN A 175 -17.28 4.68 15.69
C ASN A 175 -18.39 3.63 15.55
N ASN A 176 -18.08 2.37 15.86
CA ASN A 176 -18.97 1.21 15.72
C ASN A 176 -19.55 1.04 14.29
N GLY A 177 -18.83 1.50 13.28
CA GLY A 177 -19.22 1.43 11.88
C GLY A 177 -19.99 2.66 11.36
N ASP A 178 -20.40 3.59 12.24
CA ASP A 178 -21.10 4.82 11.82
C ASP A 178 -20.25 5.69 10.88
N ASN A 179 -18.93 5.66 11.03
CA ASN A 179 -18.00 6.38 10.15
C ASN A 179 -17.29 5.47 9.13
N GLY A 180 -17.84 4.27 8.89
CA GLY A 180 -17.34 3.31 7.92
C GLY A 180 -16.33 2.31 8.48
N ILE A 181 -15.66 1.60 7.59
CA ILE A 181 -14.66 0.56 7.91
C ILE A 181 -13.33 0.97 7.33
N TRP A 182 -12.31 1.10 8.20
CA TRP A 182 -10.93 1.30 7.77
C TRP A 182 -10.25 -0.06 7.58
N PHE A 183 -9.56 -0.25 6.47
CA PHE A 183 -8.79 -1.46 6.15
C PHE A 183 -7.33 -1.23 6.52
N GLU A 184 -6.84 -1.97 7.53
CA GLU A 184 -5.54 -1.70 8.14
C GLU A 184 -4.41 -2.45 7.44
N GLU A 185 -3.39 -1.72 7.01
CA GLU A 185 -2.21 -2.29 6.36
C GLU A 185 -1.36 -3.12 7.33
N TYR A 186 -1.21 -2.67 8.56
CA TYR A 186 -0.44 -3.34 9.60
C TYR A 186 -1.37 -3.83 10.70
N ALA A 187 -2.16 -4.87 10.37
CA ALA A 187 -3.20 -5.37 11.27
C ALA A 187 -2.59 -5.98 12.54
N LYS A 188 -2.78 -5.29 13.64
CA LYS A 188 -2.34 -5.69 14.98
C LYS A 188 -3.37 -5.26 16.01
N LYS A 189 -3.63 -6.14 16.99
CA LYS A 189 -4.43 -5.81 18.18
C LYS A 189 -3.68 -4.80 19.05
N THR A 190 -3.77 -3.51 18.74
CA THR A 190 -3.12 -2.43 19.49
C THR A 190 -4.11 -1.34 19.84
N VAL A 191 -3.76 -0.55 20.86
CA VAL A 191 -4.55 0.61 21.30
C VAL A 191 -4.61 1.68 20.19
N GLU A 192 -3.53 1.83 19.42
CA GLU A 192 -3.46 2.80 18.32
C GLU A 192 -2.99 2.11 17.02
N PRO A 193 -3.90 1.74 16.13
CA PRO A 193 -3.53 1.21 14.81
C PRO A 193 -2.84 2.30 13.97
N PRO A 194 -1.85 1.93 13.15
CA PRO A 194 -1.13 2.90 12.31
C PRO A 194 -2.02 3.70 11.36
N MET A 195 -3.06 3.10 10.83
CA MET A 195 -3.94 3.70 9.81
C MET A 195 -3.14 4.25 8.63
N VAL A 196 -2.62 3.35 7.79
CA VAL A 196 -1.81 3.73 6.63
C VAL A 196 -2.68 4.08 5.42
N LEU A 197 -2.53 5.30 4.89
CA LEU A 197 -3.41 5.82 3.84
C LEU A 197 -3.38 5.01 2.55
N ASN A 198 -2.17 4.71 2.04
CA ASN A 198 -2.06 3.96 0.79
C ASN A 198 -2.51 2.51 0.93
N GLY A 199 -2.34 1.89 2.08
CA GLY A 199 -2.77 0.52 2.35
C GLY A 199 -4.28 0.37 2.29
N HIS A 200 -5.00 1.26 2.97
CA HIS A 200 -6.46 1.35 2.88
C HIS A 200 -6.95 1.56 1.44
N ASN A 201 -6.31 2.48 0.72
CA ASN A 201 -6.68 2.78 -0.67
C ASN A 201 -6.41 1.59 -1.61
N PHE A 202 -5.35 0.80 -1.41
CA PHE A 202 -5.13 -0.42 -2.18
C PHE A 202 -6.22 -1.48 -1.90
N ALA A 203 -6.68 -1.61 -0.66
CA ALA A 203 -7.80 -2.50 -0.35
C ALA A 203 -9.08 -2.06 -1.08
N LEU A 204 -9.40 -0.77 -1.08
CA LEU A 204 -10.52 -0.22 -1.84
C LEU A 204 -10.43 -0.50 -3.34
N ILE A 205 -9.24 -0.32 -3.94
CA ILE A 205 -9.02 -0.59 -5.37
C ILE A 205 -9.23 -2.07 -5.67
N GLY A 206 -8.78 -2.97 -4.80
CA GLY A 206 -9.01 -4.41 -4.94
C GLY A 206 -10.51 -4.76 -4.90
N ILE A 207 -11.25 -4.24 -3.91
CA ILE A 207 -12.70 -4.44 -3.83
C ILE A 207 -13.39 -3.88 -5.09
N GLU A 208 -12.99 -2.71 -5.59
CA GLU A 208 -13.54 -2.12 -6.82
C GLU A 208 -13.37 -3.04 -8.04
N LYS A 209 -12.27 -3.81 -8.11
CA LYS A 209 -12.10 -4.82 -9.17
C LYS A 209 -13.02 -6.03 -8.97
N LEU A 210 -13.21 -6.47 -7.73
CA LEU A 210 -14.14 -7.56 -7.42
C LEU A 210 -15.57 -7.18 -7.78
N LEU A 211 -15.99 -5.95 -7.57
CA LEU A 211 -17.33 -5.45 -7.92
C LEU A 211 -17.68 -5.58 -9.41
N LEU A 212 -16.72 -5.78 -10.29
CA LEU A 212 -16.99 -6.06 -11.71
C LEU A 212 -17.66 -7.43 -11.92
N TYR A 213 -17.58 -8.33 -10.94
CA TYR A 213 -18.06 -9.70 -11.01
C TYR A 213 -18.96 -10.10 -9.83
N ASP A 214 -18.94 -9.33 -8.73
CA ASP A 214 -19.74 -9.63 -7.54
C ASP A 214 -20.18 -8.35 -6.82
N GLU A 215 -21.42 -7.93 -7.06
CA GLU A 215 -22.00 -6.71 -6.48
C GLU A 215 -22.31 -6.84 -4.98
N THR A 216 -22.25 -8.03 -4.38
CA THR A 216 -22.52 -8.23 -2.95
C THR A 216 -21.56 -7.47 -2.05
N TYR A 217 -20.36 -7.14 -2.56
CA TYR A 217 -19.35 -6.34 -1.85
C TYR A 217 -19.53 -4.82 -1.95
N ILE A 218 -20.61 -4.34 -2.58
CA ILE A 218 -20.83 -2.89 -2.77
C ILE A 218 -20.94 -2.14 -1.43
N GLU A 219 -21.55 -2.74 -0.43
CA GLU A 219 -21.71 -2.10 0.88
C GLU A 219 -20.38 -2.05 1.64
N LEU A 220 -19.54 -3.09 1.53
CA LEU A 220 -18.19 -3.09 2.07
C LEU A 220 -17.36 -1.95 1.44
N TYR A 221 -17.44 -1.81 0.12
CA TYR A 221 -16.77 -0.73 -0.62
C TYR A 221 -17.22 0.65 -0.16
N ARG A 222 -18.55 0.87 -0.06
CA ARG A 222 -19.15 2.14 0.40
C ARG A 222 -18.69 2.51 1.81
N LYS A 223 -18.68 1.54 2.73
CA LYS A 223 -18.19 1.73 4.10
C LYS A 223 -16.68 2.08 4.12
N GLY A 224 -15.89 1.48 3.24
CA GLY A 224 -14.47 1.83 3.10
C GLY A 224 -14.28 3.24 2.56
N ILE A 225 -15.02 3.66 1.52
CA ILE A 225 -14.98 5.05 1.01
C ILE A 225 -15.39 6.05 2.10
N LYS A 226 -16.45 5.75 2.88
CA LYS A 226 -16.88 6.60 4.00
C LYS A 226 -15.78 6.76 5.05
N ALA A 227 -15.08 5.68 5.39
CA ALA A 227 -13.96 5.73 6.32
C ALA A 227 -12.80 6.57 5.78
N LEU A 228 -12.50 6.45 4.48
CA LEU A 228 -11.49 7.29 3.82
C LEU A 228 -11.85 8.77 3.94
N GLU A 229 -13.07 9.17 3.55
CA GLU A 229 -13.54 10.55 3.67
C GLU A 229 -13.43 11.09 5.10
N TYR A 230 -13.84 10.30 6.08
CA TYR A 230 -13.81 10.67 7.49
C TYR A 230 -12.39 10.87 8.01
N LYS A 231 -11.44 10.00 7.63
CA LYS A 231 -10.04 10.04 8.11
C LYS A 231 -9.14 10.94 7.28
N LEU A 232 -9.47 11.24 6.04
CA LEU A 232 -8.61 11.99 5.12
C LEU A 232 -8.12 13.33 5.65
N PRO A 233 -8.90 14.14 6.40
CA PRO A 233 -8.42 15.36 7.03
C PRO A 233 -7.24 15.16 7.99
N CYS A 234 -7.16 13.98 8.64
CA CYS A 234 -6.08 13.65 9.58
C CYS A 234 -4.74 13.40 8.86
N PHE A 235 -4.78 13.01 7.59
CA PHE A 235 -3.58 12.80 6.77
C PHE A 235 -3.01 14.08 6.18
N ASP A 236 -3.70 15.20 6.29
CA ASP A 236 -3.23 16.49 5.80
C ASP A 236 -2.45 17.26 6.87
N ALA A 237 -1.14 17.22 6.81
CA ALA A 237 -0.28 18.06 7.65
C ALA A 237 -0.12 19.50 7.14
N LYS A 238 -1.03 19.99 6.27
CA LYS A 238 -1.09 21.31 5.64
C LYS A 238 -0.02 21.59 4.58
N VAL A 239 1.19 21.10 4.79
CA VAL A 239 2.33 21.30 3.88
C VAL A 239 2.76 20.01 3.16
N TRP A 240 2.29 18.86 3.64
CA TRP A 240 2.59 17.54 3.08
C TRP A 240 1.57 16.51 3.58
N SER A 241 1.48 15.31 2.97
CA SER A 241 0.63 14.24 3.50
C SER A 241 1.37 13.38 4.53
N ARG A 242 0.61 12.86 5.50
CA ARG A 242 1.09 11.81 6.40
C ARG A 242 1.04 10.46 5.69
N TYR A 243 1.99 9.58 6.00
CA TYR A 243 1.95 8.18 5.58
C TYR A 243 0.96 7.40 6.45
N ASP A 244 1.12 7.55 7.77
CA ASP A 244 0.26 6.97 8.79
C ASP A 244 -0.24 8.05 9.80
N LEU A 245 -1.11 7.66 10.71
CA LEU A 245 -1.60 8.59 11.75
C LEU A 245 -0.81 8.55 13.04
N VAL A 246 0.22 7.69 13.15
CA VAL A 246 1.01 7.51 14.38
C VAL A 246 2.33 8.28 14.32
N LYS A 247 3.17 8.06 13.28
CA LYS A 247 4.54 8.54 13.34
C LYS A 247 5.20 8.97 12.03
N LEU A 248 4.69 8.58 10.86
CA LEU A 248 5.41 8.78 9.61
C LEU A 248 4.74 9.78 8.68
N MET A 249 5.58 10.62 8.08
CA MET A 249 5.20 11.43 6.92
C MET A 249 5.48 10.67 5.63
N ALA A 250 4.65 10.90 4.62
CA ALA A 250 4.91 10.35 3.29
C ALA A 250 6.26 10.86 2.76
N ASN A 251 7.07 9.97 2.19
CA ASN A 251 8.18 10.39 1.35
C ASN A 251 7.64 10.84 -0.03
N PRO A 252 8.44 11.40 -0.94
CA PRO A 252 7.96 11.88 -2.24
C PRO A 252 7.24 10.83 -3.08
N SER A 253 7.66 9.55 -2.98
CA SER A 253 7.01 8.44 -3.70
C SER A 253 5.63 8.14 -3.13
N TYR A 254 5.49 8.07 -1.81
CA TYR A 254 4.19 7.88 -1.15
C TYR A 254 3.27 9.09 -1.33
N GLN A 255 3.80 10.32 -1.34
CA GLN A 255 3.01 11.49 -1.69
C GLN A 255 2.39 11.33 -3.08
N GLN A 256 3.16 10.84 -4.07
CA GLN A 256 2.64 10.60 -5.42
C GLN A 256 1.63 9.45 -5.46
N ILE A 257 1.84 8.38 -4.69
CA ILE A 257 0.89 7.27 -4.57
C ILE A 257 -0.44 7.79 -4.01
N HIS A 258 -0.44 8.56 -2.93
CA HIS A 258 -1.64 9.15 -2.35
C HIS A 258 -2.41 10.00 -3.37
N ILE A 259 -1.70 10.88 -4.10
CA ILE A 259 -2.31 11.70 -5.17
C ILE A 259 -3.00 10.83 -6.21
N ASN A 260 -2.29 9.81 -6.73
CA ASN A 260 -2.81 8.95 -7.78
C ASN A 260 -4.02 8.13 -7.31
N GLN A 261 -3.96 7.57 -6.10
CA GLN A 261 -5.04 6.78 -5.53
C GLN A 261 -6.28 7.63 -5.24
N LEU A 262 -6.12 8.80 -4.60
CA LEU A 262 -7.22 9.70 -4.31
C LEU A 262 -7.88 10.25 -5.60
N LYS A 263 -7.07 10.54 -6.61
CA LYS A 263 -7.59 10.92 -7.93
C LYS A 263 -8.40 9.77 -8.53
N TYR A 264 -7.84 8.57 -8.57
CA TYR A 264 -8.50 7.39 -9.14
C TYR A 264 -9.83 7.08 -8.43
N LEU A 265 -9.82 6.97 -7.09
CA LEU A 265 -11.01 6.69 -6.30
C LEU A 265 -12.03 7.84 -6.39
N GLY A 266 -11.56 9.08 -6.44
CA GLY A 266 -12.42 10.26 -6.60
C GLY A 266 -13.14 10.29 -7.95
N GLU A 267 -12.43 10.00 -9.04
CA GLU A 267 -13.02 9.90 -10.39
C GLU A 267 -14.02 8.73 -10.48
N LYS A 268 -13.68 7.56 -9.92
CA LYS A 268 -14.56 6.38 -9.94
C LYS A 268 -15.86 6.57 -9.17
N ASN A 269 -15.83 7.33 -8.09
CA ASN A 269 -16.99 7.52 -7.21
C ASN A 269 -17.68 8.88 -7.41
N ASN A 270 -17.27 9.70 -8.37
CA ASN A 270 -17.69 11.11 -8.51
C ASN A 270 -17.57 11.87 -7.18
N ASN A 271 -16.47 11.62 -6.45
CA ASN A 271 -16.29 12.08 -5.09
C ASN A 271 -15.37 13.31 -5.04
N GLU A 272 -15.99 14.48 -4.89
CA GLU A 272 -15.26 15.76 -4.90
C GLU A 272 -14.37 15.95 -3.67
N ILE A 273 -14.65 15.30 -2.54
CA ILE A 273 -13.78 15.35 -1.35
C ILE A 273 -12.43 14.73 -1.70
N LEU A 274 -12.42 13.50 -2.23
CA LEU A 274 -11.20 12.80 -2.62
C LEU A 274 -10.42 13.57 -3.68
N LEU A 275 -11.13 14.10 -4.70
CA LEU A 275 -10.52 14.92 -5.75
C LEU A 275 -9.89 16.21 -5.21
N SER A 276 -10.54 16.86 -4.24
CA SER A 276 -10.01 18.08 -3.60
C SER A 276 -8.69 17.81 -2.86
N TYR A 277 -8.60 16.68 -2.15
CA TYR A 277 -7.36 16.28 -1.48
C TYR A 277 -6.28 15.84 -2.47
N ALA A 278 -6.64 15.16 -3.56
CA ALA A 278 -5.68 14.85 -4.63
C ALA A 278 -5.05 16.13 -5.19
N ARG A 279 -5.87 17.16 -5.49
CA ARG A 279 -5.38 18.47 -5.93
C ARG A 279 -4.53 19.16 -4.87
N LYS A 280 -4.96 19.14 -3.61
CA LYS A 280 -4.23 19.73 -2.49
C LYS A 280 -2.85 19.09 -2.30
N PHE A 281 -2.78 17.77 -2.27
CA PHE A 281 -1.51 17.04 -2.14
C PHE A 281 -0.61 17.24 -3.37
N THR A 282 -1.20 17.42 -4.57
CA THR A 282 -0.46 17.82 -5.77
C THR A 282 0.16 19.21 -5.59
N TYR A 283 -0.62 20.19 -5.11
CA TYR A 283 -0.13 21.55 -4.87
C TYR A 283 1.00 21.59 -3.85
N GLN A 284 0.92 20.80 -2.78
CA GLN A 284 1.96 20.69 -1.76
C GLN A 284 3.33 20.28 -2.33
N LYS A 285 3.37 19.51 -3.43
CA LYS A 285 4.63 19.14 -4.12
C LYS A 285 5.33 20.32 -4.79
N TYR A 286 4.62 21.40 -5.11
CA TYR A 286 5.20 22.57 -5.74
C TYR A 286 5.67 23.63 -4.73
N ILE A 287 5.33 23.47 -3.45
CA ILE A 287 5.73 24.40 -2.39
C ILE A 287 6.86 23.75 -1.60
N PRO A 288 8.06 24.34 -1.54
CA PRO A 288 9.25 23.74 -0.89
C PRO A 288 9.16 23.74 0.65
N LEU A 289 7.97 23.64 1.22
CA LEU A 289 7.77 23.55 2.67
C LEU A 289 7.73 22.09 3.16
N GLY A 290 7.39 21.13 2.30
CA GLY A 290 7.27 19.73 2.68
C GLY A 290 8.60 19.12 3.17
N ALA A 291 9.71 19.40 2.49
CA ALA A 291 11.04 18.95 2.93
C ALA A 291 11.46 19.62 4.24
N THR A 292 11.26 20.93 4.36
CA THR A 292 11.55 21.68 5.59
C THR A 292 10.78 21.11 6.78
N TYR A 293 9.48 20.88 6.61
CA TYR A 293 8.64 20.33 7.64
C TYR A 293 9.10 18.92 8.07
N ARG A 294 9.41 18.05 7.12
CA ARG A 294 9.89 16.70 7.40
C ARG A 294 11.26 16.69 8.07
N LEU A 295 12.18 17.54 7.67
CA LEU A 295 13.48 17.70 8.32
C LEU A 295 13.37 18.16 9.78
N LEU A 296 12.46 19.09 10.07
CA LEU A 296 12.30 19.64 11.41
C LEU A 296 11.58 18.69 12.37
N PHE A 297 10.56 18.00 11.88
CA PHE A 297 9.63 17.27 12.75
C PHE A 297 9.70 15.74 12.60
N TYR A 298 10.18 15.22 11.48
CA TYR A 298 10.11 13.77 11.16
C TYR A 298 11.42 13.15 10.70
N ARG A 299 12.51 13.81 10.82
CA ARG A 299 13.94 13.45 10.57
C ARG A 299 14.19 12.03 10.06
N HIS A 300 13.61 11.67 8.93
CA HIS A 300 13.89 10.39 8.29
C HIS A 300 15.32 10.43 7.68
N ASN A 301 16.09 9.35 7.83
CA ASN A 301 17.51 9.32 7.42
C ASN A 301 17.72 9.74 5.95
N SER A 302 16.81 9.38 5.04
CA SER A 302 16.93 9.75 3.62
C SER A 302 16.91 11.25 3.37
N ILE A 303 15.96 11.97 3.98
CA ILE A 303 15.84 13.41 3.77
C ILE A 303 17.00 14.17 4.43
N VAL A 304 17.49 13.69 5.58
CA VAL A 304 18.67 14.27 6.25
C VAL A 304 19.90 14.13 5.35
N LEU A 305 20.11 12.95 4.76
CA LEU A 305 21.22 12.70 3.87
C LEU A 305 21.14 13.58 2.60
N CYS A 306 19.98 13.64 1.94
CA CYS A 306 19.80 14.51 0.78
C CYS A 306 20.04 15.98 1.13
N PHE A 307 19.57 16.44 2.30
CA PHE A 307 19.84 17.80 2.76
C PHE A 307 21.33 18.06 2.96
N LEU A 308 22.08 17.13 3.56
CA LEU A 308 23.54 17.26 3.74
C LEU A 308 24.27 17.30 2.40
N ILE A 309 23.91 16.43 1.45
CA ILE A 309 24.48 16.44 0.09
C ILE A 309 24.25 17.79 -0.56
N ASN A 310 23.01 18.29 -0.55
CA ASN A 310 22.65 19.58 -1.15
C ASN A 310 23.24 20.79 -0.41
N THR A 311 23.82 20.61 0.78
CA THR A 311 24.51 21.67 1.51
C THR A 311 25.99 21.76 1.12
N VAL A 312 26.56 20.65 0.65
CA VAL A 312 27.98 20.59 0.24
C VAL A 312 28.15 20.94 -1.24
N LEU A 313 27.16 20.64 -2.08
CA LEU A 313 27.12 21.05 -3.49
C LEU A 313 26.84 22.56 -3.65
#